data_02a9c6e356d3e687e4c214614c333c7a
#
_entry.id   02a9c6e356d3e687e4c214614c333c7a
#
_cell.length_a   1.000
_cell.length_b   1.000
_cell.length_c   1.000
_cell.angle_alpha   90.00
_cell.angle_beta   90.00
_cell.angle_gamma   90.00
#
_symmetry.space_group_name_H-M   'P 1'
#
loop_
_entity.id
_entity.type
_entity.pdbx_description
1 polymer ?
#
loop_
_entity_poly.entity_id
_entity_poly.type
_entity_poly.pdbx_seq_one_letter_code
_entity_poly.pdbx_strand_id
1 'polypeptide(L)'
;MAQRARQRCHALLTGLVALASAAVLSTATPAQAADAWTEVGSDRADPLTESQGLTSVEVPADSANRYTGIGTIPLSVRNRGWNHVGDPDASYDGYYIEPYQADSGSAKMFRVQAPGGGWSEYVHALGPGEALNNSFVAISPGGQWMVSGEWGTMTRLLVHPTPGVNPSTSPSANLPWTSSIRLDRPVRDVQGCDFRDATTLLCSSDDPDGSLFGTTKPLLQIDLSAAPGTSDVTGRVTALRQLPLRSSCSGSFETEGIDYDRRTGTLRVIVISPGFCVLTDSKTYRFTRG
;
A
#
# COMPACT_ATOMS: atom_id res chain seq x y z
N MET A 1 84.06 -34.50 -31.51
CA MET A 1 84.12 -33.69 -32.73
C MET A 1 83.41 -32.39 -32.52
N ALA A 2 84.13 -31.33 -32.76
CA ALA A 2 83.86 -29.94 -32.54
C ALA A 2 82.63 -29.40 -33.30
N GLN A 3 82.00 -28.36 -32.79
CA GLN A 3 81.98 -27.03 -33.34
C GLN A 3 80.95 -26.12 -32.67
N ARG A 4 81.52 -25.17 -31.97
CA ARG A 4 81.46 -23.70 -32.11
C ARG A 4 80.06 -23.00 -31.97
N ALA A 5 80.06 -22.23 -30.95
CA ALA A 5 79.39 -20.97 -30.62
C ALA A 5 78.93 -20.09 -31.80
N ARG A 6 77.83 -19.42 -31.57
CA ARG A 6 77.62 -17.99 -31.94
C ARG A 6 76.62 -17.31 -30.98
N GLN A 7 77.12 -16.38 -30.23
CA GLN A 7 76.39 -15.37 -29.51
C GLN A 7 75.67 -14.42 -30.48
N ARG A 8 74.42 -14.11 -30.25
CA ARG A 8 73.79 -12.89 -30.74
C ARG A 8 73.03 -12.23 -29.62
N CYS A 9 73.49 -11.05 -29.24
CA CYS A 9 72.78 -10.08 -28.44
C CYS A 9 71.48 -9.69 -29.12
N HIS A 10 70.37 -9.70 -28.42
CA HIS A 10 69.18 -8.97 -28.77
C HIS A 10 68.74 -8.11 -27.57
N ALA A 11 68.58 -6.83 -27.87
CA ALA A 11 68.26 -5.77 -27.00
C ALA A 11 66.88 -5.97 -26.28
N LEU A 12 66.87 -5.68 -24.98
CA LEU A 12 65.70 -5.52 -24.15
C LEU A 12 64.99 -4.20 -24.53
N LEU A 13 63.80 -4.30 -25.19
CA LEU A 13 62.85 -3.19 -25.23
C LEU A 13 61.89 -3.37 -24.07
N THR A 14 62.04 -2.56 -23.01
CA THR A 14 61.09 -2.38 -21.94
C THR A 14 59.98 -1.50 -22.42
N GLY A 15 58.83 -2.12 -22.75
CA GLY A 15 57.55 -1.42 -23.01
C GLY A 15 56.83 -1.17 -21.69
N LEU A 16 56.78 0.07 -21.24
CA LEU A 16 55.87 0.52 -20.16
C LEU A 16 54.44 0.49 -20.67
N VAL A 17 53.63 -0.43 -20.19
CA VAL A 17 52.17 -0.38 -20.35
C VAL A 17 51.62 0.45 -19.21
N ALA A 18 51.20 1.68 -19.51
CA ALA A 18 50.47 2.54 -18.59
C ALA A 18 48.99 2.03 -18.53
N LEU A 19 48.65 1.37 -17.42
CA LEU A 19 47.24 1.06 -17.08
C LEU A 19 46.56 2.36 -16.64
N ALA A 20 45.76 2.93 -17.54
CA ALA A 20 44.82 3.99 -17.19
C ALA A 20 43.62 3.37 -16.45
N SER A 21 43.62 3.46 -15.13
CA SER A 21 42.46 3.12 -14.30
C SER A 21 41.38 4.21 -14.47
N ALA A 22 40.34 3.94 -15.28
CA ALA A 22 39.16 4.78 -15.31
C ALA A 22 38.39 4.60 -14.00
N ALA A 23 38.50 5.57 -13.11
CA ALA A 23 37.64 5.67 -11.94
C ALA A 23 36.21 5.99 -12.42
N VAL A 24 35.32 5.00 -12.38
CA VAL A 24 33.88 5.21 -12.52
C VAL A 24 33.41 5.94 -11.29
N LEU A 25 33.27 7.26 -11.39
CA LEU A 25 32.54 8.06 -10.40
C LEU A 25 31.07 7.66 -10.47
N SER A 26 30.66 6.75 -9.60
CA SER A 26 29.25 6.49 -9.32
C SER A 26 28.69 7.77 -8.69
N THR A 27 28.01 8.59 -9.50
CA THR A 27 27.18 9.67 -8.95
C THR A 27 26.05 9.01 -8.18
N ALA A 28 26.18 8.91 -6.86
CA ALA A 28 25.05 8.59 -5.99
C ALA A 28 23.99 9.66 -6.25
N THR A 29 22.88 9.29 -6.83
CA THR A 29 21.68 10.13 -6.86
C THR A 29 21.38 10.52 -5.41
N PRO A 30 21.25 11.82 -5.10
CA PRO A 30 20.87 12.22 -3.75
C PRO A 30 19.59 11.48 -3.37
N ALA A 31 19.61 10.79 -2.23
CA ALA A 31 18.39 10.21 -1.65
C ALA A 31 17.39 11.35 -1.56
N GLN A 32 16.30 11.24 -2.28
CA GLN A 32 15.20 12.21 -2.22
C GLN A 32 14.76 12.25 -0.75
N ALA A 33 14.80 13.44 -0.13
CA ALA A 33 14.38 13.58 1.26
C ALA A 33 12.97 13.02 1.37
N ALA A 34 12.76 12.09 2.31
CA ALA A 34 11.43 11.55 2.57
C ALA A 34 10.49 12.72 2.89
N ASP A 35 9.30 12.69 2.31
CA ASP A 35 8.30 13.72 2.55
C ASP A 35 8.04 13.89 4.05
N ALA A 36 8.23 15.10 4.56
CA ALA A 36 8.01 15.39 5.97
C ALA A 36 6.51 15.54 6.23
N TRP A 37 5.88 14.47 6.75
CA TRP A 37 4.51 14.51 7.23
C TRP A 37 4.48 14.97 8.67
N THR A 38 3.81 16.10 8.94
CA THR A 38 3.66 16.68 10.28
C THR A 38 2.26 16.41 10.80
N GLU A 39 2.16 15.85 12.01
CA GLU A 39 0.88 15.66 12.70
C GLU A 39 0.28 17.02 13.03
N VAL A 40 -0.96 17.25 12.63
CA VAL A 40 -1.69 18.53 12.87
C VAL A 40 -2.91 18.35 13.77
N GLY A 41 -3.23 17.14 14.18
CA GLY A 41 -4.31 16.87 15.12
C GLY A 41 -4.80 15.43 15.06
N SER A 42 -5.80 15.13 15.88
CA SER A 42 -6.48 13.84 15.87
C SER A 42 -7.92 13.98 16.38
N ASP A 43 -8.78 13.09 15.90
CA ASP A 43 -10.14 12.90 16.37
C ASP A 43 -10.26 11.51 17.02
N ARG A 44 -11.28 11.32 17.86
CA ARG A 44 -11.57 9.98 18.39
C ARG A 44 -12.16 9.13 17.29
N ALA A 45 -11.68 7.90 17.15
CA ALA A 45 -12.27 6.86 16.30
C ALA A 45 -13.30 6.05 17.08
N ASP A 46 -14.48 5.81 16.49
CA ASP A 46 -15.48 4.92 17.09
C ASP A 46 -15.07 3.45 16.88
N PRO A 47 -15.01 2.63 17.95
CA PRO A 47 -14.47 1.27 17.86
C PRO A 47 -15.36 0.29 17.08
N LEU A 48 -16.61 0.64 16.80
CA LEU A 48 -17.52 -0.22 16.04
C LEU A 48 -17.65 0.18 14.58
N THR A 49 -17.58 1.48 14.30
CA THR A 49 -17.88 2.01 12.96
C THR A 49 -16.70 2.64 12.26
N GLU A 50 -15.61 2.94 12.99
CA GLU A 50 -14.43 3.65 12.48
C GLU A 50 -13.12 2.91 12.85
N SER A 51 -13.19 1.58 12.95
CA SER A 51 -12.07 0.78 13.47
C SER A 51 -11.31 -0.02 12.41
N GLN A 52 -11.71 0.06 11.14
CA GLN A 52 -11.06 -0.70 10.08
C GLN A 52 -10.58 0.17 8.92
N GLY A 53 -11.35 1.20 8.55
CA GLY A 53 -10.95 2.02 7.43
C GLY A 53 -11.69 3.32 7.31
N LEU A 54 -11.19 4.19 6.46
CA LEU A 54 -11.79 5.50 6.17
C LEU A 54 -11.44 5.95 4.75
N THR A 55 -12.35 6.72 4.14
CA THR A 55 -12.07 7.40 2.87
C THR A 55 -12.83 8.71 2.76
N SER A 56 -12.27 9.63 2.00
CA SER A 56 -12.94 10.86 1.53
C SER A 56 -13.73 10.54 0.26
N VAL A 57 -15.04 10.72 0.29
CA VAL A 57 -15.85 10.63 -0.93
C VAL A 57 -15.94 12.02 -1.55
N GLU A 58 -15.27 12.21 -2.67
CA GLU A 58 -15.20 13.48 -3.40
C GLU A 58 -16.35 13.63 -4.39
N VAL A 59 -17.61 13.55 -3.95
CA VAL A 59 -18.74 13.91 -4.80
C VAL A 59 -19.06 15.39 -4.63
N PRO A 60 -19.27 16.17 -5.71
CA PRO A 60 -19.44 17.63 -5.61
C PRO A 60 -20.56 18.10 -4.67
N ALA A 61 -21.53 17.27 -4.31
CA ALA A 61 -22.64 17.62 -3.44
C ALA A 61 -22.55 17.08 -2.00
N ASP A 62 -21.78 16.03 -1.77
CA ASP A 62 -21.68 15.32 -0.47
C ASP A 62 -20.25 14.87 -0.19
N SER A 63 -19.35 15.80 0.06
CA SER A 63 -18.01 15.50 0.54
C SER A 63 -18.08 14.95 1.98
N ALA A 64 -18.52 13.70 2.11
CA ALA A 64 -18.61 13.01 3.39
C ALA A 64 -17.42 12.05 3.55
N ASN A 65 -16.82 12.06 4.73
CA ASN A 65 -15.94 10.98 5.13
C ASN A 65 -16.77 9.71 5.34
N ARG A 66 -16.28 8.59 4.84
CA ARG A 66 -16.87 7.28 5.13
C ARG A 66 -15.88 6.43 5.92
N TYR A 67 -16.42 5.60 6.76
CA TYR A 67 -15.67 4.73 7.66
C TYR A 67 -16.18 3.31 7.57
N THR A 68 -15.30 2.36 7.86
CA THR A 68 -15.63 0.95 8.02
C THR A 68 -15.24 0.44 9.40
N GLY A 69 -15.98 -0.55 9.86
CA GLY A 69 -15.76 -1.25 11.10
C GLY A 69 -16.70 -2.43 11.19
N ILE A 70 -16.56 -3.26 12.20
CA ILE A 70 -17.40 -4.46 12.36
C ILE A 70 -18.90 -4.11 12.44
N GLY A 71 -19.23 -2.93 12.97
CA GLY A 71 -20.62 -2.44 13.06
C GLY A 71 -21.18 -1.93 11.75
N THR A 72 -20.37 -1.66 10.74
CA THR A 72 -20.84 -1.18 9.42
C THR A 72 -21.19 -2.32 8.47
N ILE A 73 -20.79 -3.57 8.77
CA ILE A 73 -21.05 -4.72 7.89
C ILE A 73 -22.56 -5.03 7.87
N PRO A 74 -23.23 -4.91 6.71
CA PRO A 74 -24.64 -5.24 6.61
C PRO A 74 -24.91 -6.71 6.99
N LEU A 75 -26.00 -6.96 7.72
CA LEU A 75 -26.35 -8.32 8.15
C LEU A 75 -26.49 -9.28 6.96
N SER A 76 -27.01 -8.81 5.83
CA SER A 76 -27.12 -9.61 4.60
C SER A 76 -25.77 -10.00 3.99
N VAL A 77 -24.70 -9.23 4.23
CA VAL A 77 -23.33 -9.52 3.82
C VAL A 77 -22.71 -10.52 4.80
N ARG A 78 -22.82 -10.23 6.09
CA ARG A 78 -22.31 -11.09 7.17
C ARG A 78 -22.89 -12.51 7.13
N ASN A 79 -24.21 -12.65 6.92
CA ASN A 79 -24.88 -13.95 6.87
C ASN A 79 -24.45 -14.83 5.67
N ARG A 80 -23.69 -14.27 4.72
CA ARG A 80 -23.11 -15.01 3.60
C ARG A 80 -21.63 -15.33 3.80
N GLY A 81 -21.10 -15.10 5.00
CA GLY A 81 -19.73 -15.44 5.37
C GLY A 81 -18.68 -14.35 5.06
N TRP A 82 -19.12 -13.08 4.96
CA TRP A 82 -18.22 -11.93 4.78
C TRP A 82 -18.21 -11.11 6.08
N ASN A 83 -17.45 -11.58 7.06
CA ASN A 83 -17.51 -11.06 8.44
C ASN A 83 -16.44 -10.00 8.75
N HIS A 84 -15.52 -9.76 7.85
CA HIS A 84 -14.47 -8.79 8.04
C HIS A 84 -14.45 -7.80 6.86
N VAL A 85 -14.45 -6.52 7.17
CA VAL A 85 -14.32 -5.41 6.23
C VAL A 85 -13.00 -4.71 6.48
N GLY A 86 -12.33 -4.28 5.43
CA GLY A 86 -11.06 -3.53 5.54
C GLY A 86 -11.22 -2.06 5.16
N ASP A 87 -10.10 -1.45 4.77
CA ASP A 87 -10.00 -0.03 4.42
C ASP A 87 -10.63 0.25 3.04
N PRO A 88 -11.67 1.07 2.97
CA PRO A 88 -12.38 1.39 1.74
C PRO A 88 -11.69 2.50 0.96
N ASP A 89 -12.06 2.66 -0.30
CA ASP A 89 -11.68 3.84 -1.08
C ASP A 89 -12.80 4.29 -2.02
N ALA A 90 -12.69 5.52 -2.54
CA ALA A 90 -13.65 6.13 -3.44
C ALA A 90 -12.96 6.73 -4.67
N SER A 91 -13.55 6.47 -5.85
CA SER A 91 -13.11 7.10 -7.09
C SER A 91 -13.63 8.54 -7.22
N TYR A 92 -12.96 9.35 -8.05
CA TYR A 92 -13.42 10.69 -8.40
C TYR A 92 -14.82 10.73 -9.05
N ASP A 93 -15.22 9.63 -9.68
CA ASP A 93 -16.55 9.50 -10.29
C ASP A 93 -17.62 9.12 -9.26
N GLY A 94 -17.25 9.03 -7.97
CA GLY A 94 -18.17 8.77 -6.87
C GLY A 94 -18.53 7.31 -6.65
N TYR A 95 -17.79 6.37 -7.23
CA TYR A 95 -17.87 4.96 -6.82
C TYR A 95 -17.15 4.79 -5.48
N TYR A 96 -17.81 4.09 -4.55
CA TYR A 96 -17.25 3.76 -3.24
C TYR A 96 -17.10 2.25 -3.13
N ILE A 97 -15.94 1.76 -2.68
CA ILE A 97 -15.60 0.35 -2.64
C ILE A 97 -15.21 -0.05 -1.22
N GLU A 98 -15.84 -1.10 -0.70
CA GLU A 98 -15.51 -1.75 0.57
C GLU A 98 -14.88 -3.11 0.29
N PRO A 99 -13.67 -3.41 0.76
CA PRO A 99 -13.06 -4.74 0.66
C PRO A 99 -13.53 -5.64 1.80
N TYR A 100 -13.82 -6.90 1.49
CA TYR A 100 -14.26 -7.91 2.45
C TYR A 100 -13.43 -9.18 2.35
N GLN A 101 -13.26 -9.87 3.47
CA GLN A 101 -12.69 -11.19 3.55
C GLN A 101 -13.78 -12.24 3.76
N ALA A 102 -13.69 -13.36 3.02
CA ALA A 102 -14.52 -14.52 3.27
C ALA A 102 -14.04 -15.27 4.53
N ASP A 103 -15.00 -15.76 5.35
CA ASP A 103 -14.70 -16.61 6.51
C ASP A 103 -13.95 -17.89 6.12
N SER A 104 -14.23 -18.39 4.92
CA SER A 104 -13.53 -19.56 4.36
C SER A 104 -12.05 -19.32 4.04
N GLY A 105 -11.59 -18.06 4.02
CA GLY A 105 -10.24 -17.70 3.62
C GLY A 105 -9.92 -17.93 2.15
N SER A 106 -10.92 -18.17 1.29
CA SER A 106 -10.72 -18.57 -0.11
C SER A 106 -10.95 -17.47 -1.14
N ALA A 107 -11.46 -16.30 -0.71
CA ALA A 107 -11.80 -15.21 -1.62
C ALA A 107 -11.79 -13.85 -0.92
N LYS A 108 -11.61 -12.80 -1.71
CA LYS A 108 -11.89 -11.40 -1.38
C LYS A 108 -13.17 -10.98 -2.10
N MET A 109 -13.91 -10.05 -1.53
CA MET A 109 -15.03 -9.39 -2.20
C MET A 109 -14.84 -7.89 -2.13
N PHE A 110 -15.11 -7.23 -3.25
CA PHE A 110 -15.18 -5.79 -3.34
C PHE A 110 -16.65 -5.40 -3.55
N ARG A 111 -17.24 -4.82 -2.52
CA ARG A 111 -18.62 -4.35 -2.55
C ARG A 111 -18.64 -2.89 -2.98
N VAL A 112 -19.28 -2.62 -4.08
CA VAL A 112 -19.20 -1.35 -4.80
C VAL A 112 -20.54 -0.63 -4.75
N GLN A 113 -20.53 0.60 -4.28
CA GLN A 113 -21.64 1.52 -4.39
C GLN A 113 -21.43 2.44 -5.60
N ALA A 114 -22.38 2.42 -6.53
CA ALA A 114 -22.37 3.36 -7.65
C ALA A 114 -22.78 4.77 -7.20
N PRO A 115 -22.44 5.84 -7.94
CA PRO A 115 -22.82 7.23 -7.64
C PRO A 115 -24.35 7.41 -7.46
N GLY A 116 -25.18 6.59 -8.09
CA GLY A 116 -26.64 6.55 -7.93
C GLY A 116 -27.14 5.78 -6.71
N GLY A 117 -26.25 5.26 -5.83
CA GLY A 117 -26.61 4.56 -4.59
C GLY A 117 -26.83 3.05 -4.73
N GLY A 118 -26.81 2.47 -5.93
CA GLY A 118 -26.91 1.01 -6.13
C GLY A 118 -25.65 0.28 -5.67
N TRP A 119 -25.82 -0.92 -5.11
CA TRP A 119 -24.71 -1.78 -4.68
C TRP A 119 -24.55 -2.99 -5.60
N SER A 120 -23.30 -3.32 -5.91
CA SER A 120 -22.88 -4.53 -6.62
C SER A 120 -21.70 -5.19 -5.89
N GLU A 121 -21.53 -6.50 -6.11
CA GLU A 121 -20.48 -7.27 -5.43
C GLU A 121 -19.61 -7.97 -6.48
N TYR A 122 -18.31 -7.89 -6.31
CA TYR A 122 -17.31 -8.45 -7.19
C TYR A 122 -16.37 -9.33 -6.38
N VAL A 123 -16.37 -10.62 -6.68
CA VAL A 123 -15.59 -11.61 -5.95
C VAL A 123 -14.31 -11.90 -6.70
N HIS A 124 -13.19 -11.91 -5.98
CA HIS A 124 -11.90 -12.41 -6.41
C HIS A 124 -11.59 -13.71 -5.66
N ALA A 125 -11.67 -14.84 -6.35
CA ALA A 125 -11.18 -16.11 -5.82
C ALA A 125 -9.64 -16.09 -5.81
N LEU A 126 -9.04 -16.48 -4.68
CA LEU A 126 -7.58 -16.43 -4.53
C LEU A 126 -6.88 -17.33 -5.55
N GLY A 127 -5.86 -16.79 -6.21
CA GLY A 127 -4.99 -17.52 -7.11
C GLY A 127 -3.96 -18.39 -6.36
N PRO A 128 -3.27 -19.29 -7.05
CA PRO A 128 -2.20 -20.10 -6.46
C PRO A 128 -1.12 -19.21 -5.83
N GLY A 129 -0.81 -19.45 -4.56
CA GLY A 129 0.21 -18.70 -3.82
C GLY A 129 -0.18 -17.27 -3.45
N GLU A 130 -1.45 -16.92 -3.58
CA GLU A 130 -1.99 -15.66 -3.07
C GLU A 130 -2.44 -15.82 -1.61
N ALA A 131 -1.95 -14.97 -0.73
CA ALA A 131 -2.40 -14.90 0.65
C ALA A 131 -3.63 -14.00 0.75
N LEU A 132 -4.59 -14.40 1.59
CA LEU A 132 -5.76 -13.59 1.87
C LEU A 132 -5.37 -12.28 2.54
N ASN A 133 -5.91 -11.18 2.03
CA ASN A 133 -5.87 -9.88 2.68
C ASN A 133 -7.14 -9.11 2.29
N ASN A 134 -7.83 -8.60 3.29
CA ASN A 134 -9.02 -7.75 3.15
C ASN A 134 -8.79 -6.35 3.74
N SER A 135 -7.54 -6.04 4.05
CA SER A 135 -7.21 -4.83 4.80
C SER A 135 -7.46 -3.56 4.02
N PHE A 136 -7.35 -3.59 2.68
CA PHE A 136 -7.56 -2.36 1.92
C PHE A 136 -7.90 -2.56 0.44
N VAL A 137 -8.46 -1.50 -0.12
CA VAL A 137 -8.49 -1.20 -1.55
C VAL A 137 -8.01 0.24 -1.75
N ALA A 138 -7.18 0.49 -2.76
CA ALA A 138 -6.74 1.83 -3.16
C ALA A 138 -7.04 2.03 -4.65
N ILE A 139 -7.84 3.03 -4.99
CA ILE A 139 -8.24 3.32 -6.38
C ILE A 139 -7.25 4.31 -6.99
N SER A 140 -6.63 3.95 -8.10
CA SER A 140 -5.72 4.86 -8.79
C SER A 140 -6.45 6.15 -9.25
N PRO A 141 -5.76 7.31 -9.30
CA PRO A 141 -6.40 8.58 -9.67
C PRO A 141 -7.11 8.58 -11.02
N GLY A 142 -6.70 7.71 -11.95
CA GLY A 142 -7.41 7.49 -13.22
C GLY A 142 -8.70 6.67 -13.11
N GLY A 143 -9.03 6.14 -11.92
CA GLY A 143 -10.23 5.38 -11.64
C GLY A 143 -10.26 3.97 -12.22
N GLN A 144 -9.49 3.66 -13.25
CA GLN A 144 -9.57 2.41 -14.00
C GLN A 144 -8.98 1.19 -13.28
N TRP A 145 -8.07 1.42 -12.35
CA TRP A 145 -7.32 0.38 -11.64
C TRP A 145 -7.39 0.60 -10.14
N MET A 146 -7.49 -0.49 -9.41
CA MET A 146 -7.39 -0.49 -7.95
C MET A 146 -6.32 -1.46 -7.47
N VAL A 147 -5.81 -1.22 -6.30
CA VAL A 147 -4.74 -1.99 -5.66
C VAL A 147 -5.26 -2.62 -4.38
N SER A 148 -4.90 -3.87 -4.13
CA SER A 148 -5.06 -4.57 -2.86
C SER A 148 -3.76 -5.24 -2.44
N GLY A 149 -3.72 -5.80 -1.22
CA GLY A 149 -2.53 -6.49 -0.72
C GLY A 149 -2.78 -7.95 -0.38
N GLU A 150 -1.75 -8.55 0.19
CA GLU A 150 -1.74 -9.89 0.76
C GLU A 150 -1.45 -9.79 2.26
N TRP A 151 -1.81 -10.81 3.05
CA TRP A 151 -1.56 -10.80 4.50
C TRP A 151 -0.12 -11.20 4.84
N GLY A 152 0.38 -10.67 5.94
CA GLY A 152 1.72 -10.95 6.44
C GLY A 152 2.82 -10.20 5.69
N THR A 153 3.97 -10.83 5.58
CA THR A 153 5.11 -10.27 4.84
C THR A 153 4.91 -10.48 3.34
N MET A 154 4.87 -9.39 2.58
CA MET A 154 4.65 -9.40 1.14
C MET A 154 5.67 -8.57 0.38
N THR A 155 5.90 -8.94 -0.88
CA THR A 155 6.83 -8.26 -1.81
C THR A 155 6.13 -7.72 -3.05
N ARG A 156 4.80 -7.72 -3.04
CA ARG A 156 3.96 -7.22 -4.13
C ARG A 156 2.66 -6.66 -3.61
N LEU A 157 2.05 -5.76 -4.38
CA LEU A 157 0.65 -5.41 -4.28
C LEU A 157 -0.07 -5.90 -5.55
N LEU A 158 -1.35 -6.19 -5.44
CA LEU A 158 -2.15 -6.79 -6.50
C LEU A 158 -2.97 -5.69 -7.20
N VAL A 159 -2.94 -5.68 -8.53
CA VAL A 159 -3.67 -4.71 -9.35
C VAL A 159 -4.87 -5.39 -10.00
N HIS A 160 -6.04 -4.83 -9.75
CA HIS A 160 -7.32 -5.29 -10.31
C HIS A 160 -7.95 -4.18 -11.18
N PRO A 161 -8.75 -4.52 -12.19
CA PRO A 161 -9.59 -3.54 -12.84
C PRO A 161 -10.64 -3.04 -11.83
N THR A 162 -10.84 -1.73 -11.72
CA THR A 162 -11.79 -1.15 -10.76
C THR A 162 -13.22 -1.53 -11.13
N PRO A 163 -13.95 -2.25 -10.27
CA PRO A 163 -15.32 -2.63 -10.55
C PRO A 163 -16.25 -1.42 -10.73
N GLY A 164 -17.10 -1.51 -11.71
CA GLY A 164 -18.06 -0.45 -12.06
C GLY A 164 -17.47 0.69 -12.89
N VAL A 165 -16.16 0.93 -12.81
CA VAL A 165 -15.45 1.98 -13.57
C VAL A 165 -14.75 1.40 -14.79
N ASN A 166 -14.04 0.30 -14.63
CA ASN A 166 -13.39 -0.39 -15.75
C ASN A 166 -14.41 -1.26 -16.48
N PRO A 167 -14.62 -1.07 -17.80
CA PRO A 167 -15.64 -1.79 -18.56
C PRO A 167 -15.38 -3.29 -18.71
N SER A 168 -14.17 -3.77 -18.39
CA SER A 168 -13.86 -5.20 -18.42
C SER A 168 -14.40 -5.98 -17.21
N THR A 169 -14.98 -5.30 -16.21
CA THR A 169 -15.50 -5.93 -14.99
C THR A 169 -16.95 -6.35 -15.13
N SER A 170 -17.30 -7.51 -14.54
CA SER A 170 -18.67 -7.99 -14.44
C SER A 170 -18.91 -8.60 -13.06
N PRO A 171 -20.02 -8.30 -12.37
CA PRO A 171 -20.34 -8.90 -11.07
C PRO A 171 -20.50 -10.43 -11.11
N SER A 172 -20.83 -10.99 -12.27
CA SER A 172 -21.02 -12.45 -12.45
C SER A 172 -19.73 -13.21 -12.75
N ALA A 173 -18.62 -12.50 -13.02
CA ALA A 173 -17.32 -13.11 -13.32
C ALA A 173 -16.39 -12.98 -12.12
N ASN A 174 -15.41 -13.89 -12.01
CA ASN A 174 -14.31 -13.72 -11.07
C ASN A 174 -13.53 -12.46 -11.43
N LEU A 175 -13.36 -11.55 -10.45
CA LEU A 175 -12.56 -10.33 -10.66
C LEU A 175 -11.09 -10.72 -10.84
N PRO A 176 -10.45 -10.40 -11.96
CA PRO A 176 -9.07 -10.84 -12.20
C PRO A 176 -8.07 -10.05 -11.36
N TRP A 177 -6.99 -10.70 -10.97
CA TRP A 177 -5.71 -10.07 -10.67
C TRP A 177 -4.99 -9.92 -12.00
N THR A 178 -4.79 -8.68 -12.44
CA THR A 178 -4.31 -8.38 -13.80
C THR A 178 -2.81 -8.20 -13.87
N SER A 179 -2.24 -7.50 -12.88
CA SER A 179 -0.81 -7.20 -12.78
C SER A 179 -0.40 -6.96 -11.34
N SER A 180 0.89 -6.75 -11.11
CA SER A 180 1.45 -6.51 -9.77
C SER A 180 2.29 -5.24 -9.71
N ILE A 181 2.30 -4.61 -8.54
CA ILE A 181 3.34 -3.68 -8.13
C ILE A 181 4.39 -4.49 -7.38
N ARG A 182 5.55 -4.72 -7.98
CA ARG A 182 6.67 -5.46 -7.35
C ARG A 182 7.47 -4.51 -6.47
N LEU A 183 7.52 -4.80 -5.17
CA LEU A 183 8.20 -3.97 -4.19
C LEU A 183 9.71 -4.29 -4.15
N ASP A 184 10.53 -3.26 -4.03
CA ASP A 184 11.99 -3.37 -3.92
C ASP A 184 12.46 -3.98 -2.59
N ARG A 185 11.58 -3.99 -1.58
CA ARG A 185 11.75 -4.63 -0.28
C ARG A 185 10.42 -5.10 0.29
N PRO A 186 10.42 -6.08 1.19
CA PRO A 186 9.19 -6.55 1.81
C PRO A 186 8.54 -5.47 2.69
N VAL A 187 7.21 -5.52 2.75
CA VAL A 187 6.35 -4.84 3.72
C VAL A 187 5.59 -5.90 4.52
N ARG A 188 5.00 -5.52 5.66
CA ARG A 188 4.26 -6.47 6.50
C ARG A 188 2.96 -5.85 6.99
N ASP A 189 1.91 -6.67 7.01
CA ASP A 189 0.61 -6.36 7.61
C ASP A 189 0.13 -4.96 7.24
N VAL A 190 0.10 -4.67 5.93
CA VAL A 190 -0.41 -3.39 5.41
C VAL A 190 -1.91 -3.39 5.57
N GLN A 191 -2.44 -2.43 6.32
CA GLN A 191 -3.85 -2.32 6.67
C GLN A 191 -4.62 -1.36 5.77
N GLY A 192 -3.95 -0.37 5.21
CA GLY A 192 -4.54 0.58 4.29
C GLY A 192 -3.50 1.18 3.35
N CYS A 193 -3.93 1.54 2.17
CA CYS A 193 -3.17 2.36 1.24
C CYS A 193 -4.08 3.34 0.54
N ASP A 194 -3.57 4.53 0.21
CA ASP A 194 -4.24 5.46 -0.68
C ASP A 194 -3.24 6.13 -1.62
N PHE A 195 -3.71 6.47 -2.81
CA PHE A 195 -2.92 7.18 -3.81
C PHE A 195 -2.84 8.67 -3.49
N ARG A 196 -1.65 9.20 -3.24
CA ARG A 196 -1.41 10.63 -3.22
C ARG A 196 -1.50 11.23 -4.63
N ASP A 197 -0.91 10.54 -5.58
CA ASP A 197 -0.88 10.87 -7.02
C ASP A 197 -0.78 9.58 -7.85
N ALA A 198 -0.69 9.68 -9.18
CA ALA A 198 -0.74 8.51 -10.06
C ALA A 198 0.39 7.48 -9.83
N THR A 199 1.46 7.88 -9.16
CA THR A 199 2.66 7.06 -8.98
C THR A 199 3.15 7.00 -7.52
N THR A 200 2.39 7.54 -6.58
CA THR A 200 2.74 7.51 -5.16
C THR A 200 1.60 6.98 -4.31
N LEU A 201 1.83 5.88 -3.62
CA LEU A 201 0.97 5.34 -2.58
C LEU A 201 1.49 5.70 -1.20
N LEU A 202 0.59 6.02 -0.28
CA LEU A 202 0.83 6.13 1.15
C LEU A 202 0.13 4.95 1.82
N CYS A 203 0.82 4.21 2.69
CA CYS A 203 0.27 3.02 3.32
C CYS A 203 0.51 3.02 4.83
N SER A 204 -0.48 2.57 5.60
CA SER A 204 -0.33 2.20 7.00
C SER A 204 0.08 0.73 7.10
N SER A 205 1.06 0.44 7.94
CA SER A 205 1.51 -0.93 8.19
C SER A 205 1.39 -1.27 9.66
N ASP A 206 0.80 -2.42 9.94
CA ASP A 206 0.68 -2.94 11.30
C ASP A 206 1.89 -3.78 11.72
N ASP A 207 3.08 -3.56 11.12
CA ASP A 207 4.32 -4.25 11.47
C ASP A 207 4.59 -4.20 12.98
N PRO A 208 4.53 -5.35 13.69
CA PRO A 208 4.53 -5.36 15.16
C PRO A 208 5.92 -5.18 15.77
N ASP A 209 6.99 -5.56 15.06
CA ASP A 209 8.33 -5.70 15.63
C ASP A 209 9.36 -4.72 15.04
N GLY A 210 9.02 -4.05 13.96
CA GLY A 210 9.91 -3.08 13.30
C GLY A 210 11.14 -3.69 12.62
N SER A 211 11.17 -5.02 12.43
CA SER A 211 12.33 -5.72 11.87
C SER A 211 12.63 -5.30 10.43
N LEU A 212 11.63 -4.85 9.68
CA LEU A 212 11.77 -4.45 8.28
C LEU A 212 12.29 -3.01 8.11
N PHE A 213 11.90 -2.10 9.00
CA PHE A 213 12.16 -0.65 8.85
C PHE A 213 12.82 0.00 10.07
N GLY A 214 13.17 -0.76 11.10
CA GLY A 214 13.72 -0.22 12.35
C GLY A 214 12.71 0.52 13.23
N THR A 215 11.44 0.46 12.88
CA THR A 215 10.33 1.06 13.63
C THR A 215 9.06 0.24 13.46
N THR A 216 8.26 0.13 14.52
CA THR A 216 6.95 -0.52 14.50
C THR A 216 5.90 0.43 13.92
N LYS A 217 4.84 -0.11 13.33
CA LYS A 217 3.70 0.65 12.82
C LYS A 217 4.12 1.82 11.92
N PRO A 218 4.91 1.59 10.86
CA PRO A 218 5.37 2.67 10.00
C PRO A 218 4.27 3.19 9.07
N LEU A 219 4.30 4.51 8.85
CA LEU A 219 3.74 5.13 7.65
C LEU A 219 4.72 4.88 6.51
N LEU A 220 4.26 4.23 5.45
CA LEU A 220 5.05 3.90 4.27
C LEU A 220 4.67 4.79 3.09
N GLN A 221 5.66 5.12 2.27
CA GLN A 221 5.48 5.65 0.92
C GLN A 221 6.00 4.62 -0.07
N ILE A 222 5.25 4.40 -1.15
CA ILE A 222 5.62 3.51 -2.25
C ILE A 222 5.62 4.33 -3.53
N ASP A 223 6.82 4.59 -4.07
CA ASP A 223 7.00 5.33 -5.32
C ASP A 223 7.02 4.33 -6.48
N LEU A 224 6.03 4.43 -7.36
CA LEU A 224 5.85 3.52 -8.49
C LEU A 224 6.63 3.99 -9.71
N SER A 225 7.17 3.05 -10.49
CA SER A 225 7.85 3.34 -11.76
C SER A 225 6.90 3.85 -12.85
N ALA A 226 5.62 3.56 -12.75
CA ALA A 226 4.53 4.03 -13.60
C ALA A 226 3.19 3.86 -12.86
N ALA A 227 2.13 4.52 -13.34
CA ALA A 227 0.77 4.27 -12.86
C ALA A 227 0.36 2.80 -13.07
N PRO A 228 -0.43 2.20 -12.14
CA PRO A 228 -0.93 0.85 -12.28
C PRO A 228 -1.75 0.66 -13.56
N GLY A 229 -1.64 -0.53 -14.15
CA GLY A 229 -2.29 -0.87 -15.41
C GLY A 229 -2.28 -2.37 -15.68
N THR A 230 -2.28 -2.76 -16.96
CA THR A 230 -2.27 -4.16 -17.39
C THR A 230 -0.90 -4.83 -17.30
N SER A 231 0.15 -4.09 -16.99
CA SER A 231 1.53 -4.61 -16.88
C SER A 231 2.08 -4.40 -15.49
N ASP A 232 2.95 -5.30 -15.05
CA ASP A 232 3.66 -5.16 -13.79
C ASP A 232 4.49 -3.86 -13.77
N VAL A 233 4.46 -3.20 -12.61
CA VAL A 233 5.31 -2.04 -12.30
C VAL A 233 6.15 -2.32 -11.06
N THR A 234 7.19 -1.53 -10.83
CA THR A 234 7.99 -1.61 -9.61
C THR A 234 7.62 -0.50 -8.64
N GLY A 235 7.72 -0.80 -7.33
CA GLY A 235 7.49 0.15 -6.25
C GLY A 235 8.70 0.23 -5.33
N ARG A 236 9.20 1.45 -5.10
CA ARG A 236 10.25 1.72 -4.12
C ARG A 236 9.62 2.10 -2.79
N VAL A 237 9.89 1.31 -1.74
CA VAL A 237 9.31 1.48 -0.42
C VAL A 237 10.21 2.31 0.49
N THR A 238 9.63 3.33 1.10
CA THR A 238 10.29 4.19 2.10
C THR A 238 9.42 4.27 3.36
N ALA A 239 9.99 3.98 4.53
CA ALA A 239 9.34 4.28 5.81
C ALA A 239 9.53 5.77 6.12
N LEU A 240 8.43 6.49 6.24
CA LEU A 240 8.45 7.95 6.46
C LEU A 240 8.60 8.27 7.94
N ARG A 241 7.82 7.60 8.79
CA ARG A 241 7.81 7.79 10.24
C ARG A 241 7.05 6.65 10.94
N GLN A 242 7.20 6.55 12.25
CA GLN A 242 6.28 5.79 13.09
C GLN A 242 4.95 6.55 13.23
N LEU A 243 3.85 5.83 13.13
CA LEU A 243 2.54 6.36 13.46
C LEU A 243 2.43 6.63 14.98
N PRO A 244 1.60 7.58 15.43
CA PRO A 244 1.49 7.90 16.84
C PRO A 244 0.87 6.75 17.64
N LEU A 245 1.60 6.21 18.62
CA LEU A 245 1.16 5.13 19.50
C LEU A 245 0.94 5.71 20.91
N ARG A 246 -0.21 6.34 21.14
CA ARG A 246 -0.51 7.07 22.38
C ARG A 246 -1.79 6.55 23.02
N SER A 247 -1.67 5.99 24.21
CA SER A 247 -2.80 5.51 25.01
C SER A 247 -2.45 5.54 26.50
N SER A 248 -3.47 5.59 27.34
CA SER A 248 -3.34 5.34 28.78
C SER A 248 -3.20 3.87 29.15
N CYS A 249 -3.52 2.95 28.22
CA CYS A 249 -3.32 1.51 28.38
C CYS A 249 -1.98 1.08 27.77
N SER A 250 -1.39 0.05 28.39
CA SER A 250 -0.26 -0.68 27.83
C SER A 250 -0.74 -1.83 26.95
N GLY A 251 0.05 -2.17 25.92
CA GLY A 251 -0.23 -3.29 25.03
C GLY A 251 0.09 -2.98 23.57
N SER A 252 -0.33 -3.87 22.69
CA SER A 252 -0.12 -3.71 21.25
C SER A 252 -1.17 -2.77 20.67
N PHE A 253 -0.72 -1.77 19.93
CA PHE A 253 -1.57 -0.97 19.06
C PHE A 253 -1.83 -1.70 17.76
N GLU A 254 -2.91 -1.34 17.07
CA GLU A 254 -3.17 -1.70 15.69
C GLU A 254 -3.23 -0.42 14.85
N THR A 255 -2.61 -0.44 13.68
CA THR A 255 -2.80 0.61 12.67
C THR A 255 -3.76 0.06 11.64
N GLU A 256 -4.69 0.89 11.23
CA GLU A 256 -5.78 0.50 10.34
C GLU A 256 -5.77 1.39 9.09
N GLY A 257 -6.93 1.70 8.55
CA GLY A 257 -7.10 2.42 7.32
C GLY A 257 -6.41 3.78 7.24
N ILE A 258 -6.18 4.21 6.02
CA ILE A 258 -5.50 5.44 5.64
C ILE A 258 -6.22 6.12 4.48
N ASP A 259 -6.31 7.44 4.51
CA ASP A 259 -6.91 8.22 3.44
C ASP A 259 -6.13 9.50 3.19
N TYR A 260 -5.89 9.82 1.95
CA TYR A 260 -5.31 11.08 1.52
C TYR A 260 -6.37 11.94 0.83
N ASP A 261 -6.97 12.87 1.57
CA ASP A 261 -7.89 13.85 0.99
C ASP A 261 -7.12 14.82 0.06
N ARG A 262 -7.20 14.59 -1.23
CA ARG A 262 -6.49 15.36 -2.26
C ARG A 262 -6.95 16.81 -2.34
N ARG A 263 -8.18 17.13 -1.88
CA ARG A 263 -8.70 18.50 -1.88
C ARG A 263 -8.03 19.36 -0.82
N THR A 264 -7.70 18.76 0.32
CA THR A 264 -7.10 19.47 1.46
C THR A 264 -5.62 19.19 1.61
N GLY A 265 -5.09 18.15 0.95
CA GLY A 265 -3.73 17.66 1.14
C GLY A 265 -3.52 17.03 2.52
N THR A 266 -4.61 16.58 3.17
CA THR A 266 -4.57 15.99 4.50
C THR A 266 -4.54 14.48 4.42
N LEU A 267 -3.55 13.86 5.06
CA LEU A 267 -3.48 12.43 5.27
C LEU A 267 -4.14 12.10 6.62
N ARG A 268 -5.00 11.09 6.63
CA ARG A 268 -5.66 10.57 7.84
C ARG A 268 -5.30 9.12 8.03
N VAL A 269 -5.02 8.71 9.27
CA VAL A 269 -4.68 7.31 9.61
C VAL A 269 -5.36 6.92 10.91
N ILE A 270 -5.99 5.78 10.94
CA ILE A 270 -6.59 5.21 12.15
C ILE A 270 -5.53 4.45 12.93
N VAL A 271 -5.48 4.67 14.24
CA VAL A 271 -4.66 3.91 15.19
C VAL A 271 -5.54 3.48 16.34
N ILE A 272 -5.65 2.18 16.51
CA ILE A 272 -6.44 1.52 17.54
C ILE A 272 -5.59 1.33 18.80
N SER A 273 -6.10 1.74 19.93
CA SER A 273 -5.43 1.63 21.22
C SER A 273 -5.63 0.26 21.86
N PRO A 274 -4.66 -0.22 22.67
CA PRO A 274 -4.70 -1.54 23.26
C PRO A 274 -5.77 -1.68 24.35
N GLY A 275 -6.27 -2.91 24.53
CA GLY A 275 -7.14 -3.31 25.63
C GLY A 275 -8.42 -2.49 25.74
N PHE A 276 -8.82 -2.09 26.94
CA PHE A 276 -10.03 -1.29 27.16
C PHE A 276 -9.94 0.13 26.57
N CYS A 277 -8.71 0.62 26.32
CA CYS A 277 -8.52 1.93 25.72
C CYS A 277 -8.92 1.98 24.24
N VAL A 278 -9.25 0.87 23.61
CA VAL A 278 -9.92 0.86 22.31
C VAL A 278 -11.17 1.75 22.31
N LEU A 279 -11.88 1.80 23.46
CA LEU A 279 -13.12 2.57 23.59
C LEU A 279 -12.91 4.08 23.77
N THR A 280 -11.73 4.52 24.21
CA THR A 280 -11.49 5.91 24.63
C THR A 280 -10.34 6.60 23.92
N ASP A 281 -9.29 5.84 23.58
CA ASP A 281 -8.01 6.39 23.14
C ASP A 281 -7.71 6.13 21.67
N SER A 282 -8.52 5.29 20.98
CA SER A 282 -8.38 5.09 19.51
C SER A 282 -8.62 6.39 18.77
N LYS A 283 -7.77 6.69 17.79
CA LYS A 283 -7.71 7.98 17.10
C LYS A 283 -7.59 7.83 15.60
N THR A 284 -8.22 8.75 14.88
CA THR A 284 -7.86 9.11 13.51
C THR A 284 -6.89 10.29 13.58
N TYR A 285 -5.62 10.04 13.31
CA TYR A 285 -4.59 11.10 13.26
C TYR A 285 -4.60 11.79 11.91
N ARG A 286 -4.33 13.10 11.92
CA ARG A 286 -4.25 13.94 10.72
C ARG A 286 -2.84 14.47 10.55
N PHE A 287 -2.36 14.40 9.31
CA PHE A 287 -1.04 14.89 8.92
C PHE A 287 -1.16 15.79 7.71
N THR A 288 -0.27 16.77 7.64
CA THR A 288 -0.05 17.58 6.43
C THR A 288 1.40 17.48 6.00
N ARG A 289 1.64 17.65 4.72
CA ARG A 289 2.99 17.72 4.17
C ARG A 289 3.52 19.13 4.39
N GLY A 290 4.74 19.23 4.97
CA GLY A 290 5.46 20.49 5.16
C GLY A 290 6.09 21.01 3.86
#